data_fdade8cd53c00a22be6b92ee4f6a87d5
#
_entry.id   fdade8cd53c00a22be6b92ee4f6a87d5
#
_cell.length_a   1.000
_cell.length_b   1.000
_cell.length_c   1.000
_cell.angle_alpha   90.00
_cell.angle_beta   90.00
_cell.angle_gamma   90.00
#
_symmetry.space_group_name_H-M   'P 1'
#
loop_
_entity.id
_entity.type
_entity.pdbx_description
1 polymer ?
#
loop_
_entity_poly.entity_id
_entity_poly.type
_entity_poly.pdbx_seq_one_letter_code
_entity_poly.pdbx_strand_id
1 'polypeptide(L)'
;AWVRAAQMQSATLEELVQLQHANETARHRVVGLVIETRPDAVTPDALTLIRQLGATKIQMGIQSLDQQILDSNDRGIRIERIQRAFELLRAFGFKIHAHAMVNLLGATPESDKCDYRSLVTEAPYQPDEIKLYPCALIEGARLCRDFDSGAWIPYTEDALMDVLAADVLATPSFCRISRMIRDFSSNDIKAGNKKPNLRQMVEQR
;
A
#
# COMPACT_ATOMS: atom_id res chain seq x y z
N ALA A 1 -4.87 -4.44 -31.44
CA ALA A 1 -4.05 -3.38 -32.08
C ALA A 1 -3.20 -2.64 -31.03
N TRP A 2 -3.78 -2.19 -29.91
CA TRP A 2 -3.06 -1.43 -28.87
C TRP A 2 -1.92 -2.21 -28.21
N VAL A 3 -2.12 -3.50 -27.90
CA VAL A 3 -1.10 -4.35 -27.27
C VAL A 3 0.14 -4.55 -28.17
N ARG A 4 -0.04 -4.63 -29.48
CA ARG A 4 1.09 -4.74 -30.43
C ARG A 4 1.88 -3.44 -30.56
N ALA A 5 1.24 -2.29 -30.49
CA ALA A 5 1.91 -0.99 -30.54
C ALA A 5 2.77 -0.76 -29.27
N ALA A 6 2.29 -1.20 -28.10
CA ALA A 6 3.01 -1.06 -26.83
C ALA A 6 4.25 -1.97 -26.72
N GLN A 7 4.25 -3.14 -27.39
CA GLN A 7 5.33 -4.14 -27.26
C GLN A 7 6.64 -3.77 -27.99
N MET A 8 6.62 -2.78 -28.88
CA MET A 8 7.76 -2.42 -29.73
C MET A 8 8.34 -1.04 -29.42
N GLN A 9 7.84 -0.35 -28.40
CA GLN A 9 8.34 0.98 -28.04
C GLN A 9 9.49 0.85 -27.04
N SER A 10 10.66 1.30 -27.44
CA SER A 10 11.82 1.49 -26.59
C SER A 10 12.35 2.91 -26.79
N ALA A 11 12.91 3.49 -25.73
CA ALA A 11 13.56 4.79 -25.78
C ALA A 11 14.84 4.74 -24.96
N THR A 12 15.83 5.50 -25.37
CA THR A 12 17.01 5.78 -24.54
C THR A 12 16.65 6.71 -23.40
N LEU A 13 17.46 6.77 -22.38
CA LEU A 13 17.26 7.70 -21.26
C LEU A 13 17.34 9.17 -21.75
N GLU A 14 18.19 9.45 -22.73
CA GLU A 14 18.33 10.79 -23.33
C GLU A 14 17.04 11.22 -24.07
N GLU A 15 16.47 10.34 -24.89
CA GLU A 15 15.17 10.57 -25.53
C GLU A 15 14.05 10.78 -24.50
N LEU A 16 14.05 10.01 -23.42
CA LEU A 16 13.08 10.19 -22.34
C LEU A 16 13.19 11.57 -21.68
N VAL A 17 14.40 12.05 -21.40
CA VAL A 17 14.63 13.38 -20.81
C VAL A 17 14.13 14.48 -21.78
N GLN A 18 14.38 14.36 -23.09
CA GLN A 18 13.85 15.29 -24.08
C GLN A 18 12.31 15.30 -24.09
N LEU A 19 11.67 14.14 -24.00
CA LEU A 19 10.21 14.02 -23.90
C LEU A 19 9.67 14.61 -22.61
N GLN A 20 10.38 14.46 -21.50
CA GLN A 20 10.00 15.06 -20.21
C GLN A 20 10.03 16.60 -20.31
N HIS A 21 11.06 17.19 -20.90
CA HIS A 21 11.12 18.63 -21.14
C HIS A 21 9.97 19.10 -22.07
N ALA A 22 9.71 18.38 -23.14
CA ALA A 22 8.57 18.70 -24.03
C ALA A 22 7.23 18.62 -23.30
N ASN A 23 7.09 17.68 -22.34
CA ASN A 23 5.88 17.53 -21.53
C ASN A 23 5.62 18.72 -20.60
N GLU A 24 6.65 19.47 -20.18
CA GLU A 24 6.50 20.60 -19.24
C GLU A 24 5.61 21.71 -19.81
N THR A 25 5.65 21.92 -21.12
CA THR A 25 4.89 22.96 -21.84
C THR A 25 3.77 22.42 -22.72
N ALA A 26 3.56 21.10 -22.74
CA ALA A 26 2.53 20.49 -23.56
C ALA A 26 1.11 20.86 -23.08
N ARG A 27 0.16 20.98 -24.02
CA ARG A 27 -1.25 21.26 -23.70
C ARG A 27 -1.87 20.20 -22.80
N HIS A 28 -1.55 18.93 -23.04
CA HIS A 28 -1.95 17.78 -22.22
C HIS A 28 -0.71 17.12 -21.68
N ARG A 29 -0.54 17.13 -20.36
CA ARG A 29 0.68 16.71 -19.69
C ARG A 29 0.48 15.46 -18.85
N VAL A 30 1.47 14.58 -18.85
CA VAL A 30 1.64 13.59 -17.80
C VAL A 30 2.15 14.32 -16.56
N VAL A 31 1.32 14.44 -15.53
CA VAL A 31 1.62 15.23 -14.33
C VAL A 31 2.05 14.34 -13.14
N GLY A 32 1.94 13.03 -13.27
CA GLY A 32 2.33 12.10 -12.23
C GLY A 32 2.59 10.71 -12.78
N LEU A 33 3.71 10.13 -12.38
CA LEU A 33 4.05 8.74 -12.61
C LEU A 33 4.24 8.07 -11.24
N VAL A 34 3.57 6.94 -11.06
CA VAL A 34 3.58 6.19 -9.79
C VAL A 34 4.22 4.83 -10.03
N ILE A 35 5.20 4.49 -9.21
CA ILE A 35 5.86 3.18 -9.22
C ILE A 35 5.55 2.46 -7.91
N GLU A 36 5.18 1.19 -7.99
CA GLU A 36 4.97 0.33 -6.83
C GLU A 36 6.22 -0.51 -6.58
N THR A 37 6.64 -0.60 -5.32
CA THR A 37 7.80 -1.37 -4.90
C THR A 37 7.64 -1.92 -3.48
N ARG A 38 8.65 -2.63 -3.00
CA ARG A 38 8.76 -3.14 -1.62
C ARG A 38 9.84 -2.35 -0.88
N PRO A 39 9.79 -2.27 0.46
CA PRO A 39 10.81 -1.56 1.25
C PRO A 39 12.24 -2.08 1.03
N ASP A 40 12.40 -3.39 0.79
CA ASP A 40 13.69 -4.03 0.54
C ASP A 40 14.33 -3.63 -0.81
N ALA A 41 13.53 -3.20 -1.78
CA ALA A 41 14.01 -2.72 -3.08
C ALA A 41 14.30 -1.20 -3.11
N VAL A 42 14.00 -0.47 -2.04
CA VAL A 42 14.27 0.98 -1.94
C VAL A 42 15.76 1.20 -1.62
N THR A 43 16.56 1.50 -2.62
CA THR A 43 17.98 1.83 -2.52
C THR A 43 18.26 3.18 -3.19
N PRO A 44 19.37 3.89 -2.84
CA PRO A 44 19.73 5.14 -3.51
C PRO A 44 19.84 5.01 -5.04
N ASP A 45 20.45 3.93 -5.53
CA ASP A 45 20.61 3.70 -6.96
C ASP A 45 19.25 3.48 -7.66
N ALA A 46 18.38 2.65 -7.06
CA ALA A 46 17.04 2.44 -7.57
C ALA A 46 16.22 3.75 -7.59
N LEU A 47 16.29 4.54 -6.52
CA LEU A 47 15.59 5.82 -6.44
C LEU A 47 16.13 6.85 -7.43
N THR A 48 17.44 6.86 -7.69
CA THR A 48 18.04 7.70 -8.73
C THR A 48 17.46 7.37 -10.10
N LEU A 49 17.45 6.09 -10.47
CA LEU A 49 16.84 5.65 -11.72
C LEU A 49 15.35 5.99 -11.80
N ILE A 50 14.60 5.72 -10.73
CA ILE A 50 13.16 6.01 -10.65
C ILE A 50 12.88 7.51 -10.82
N ARG A 51 13.72 8.39 -10.26
CA ARG A 51 13.62 9.85 -10.49
C ARG A 51 13.91 10.23 -11.94
N GLN A 52 14.94 9.64 -12.54
CA GLN A 52 15.27 9.86 -13.97
C GLN A 52 14.12 9.40 -14.88
N LEU A 53 13.40 8.34 -14.51
CA LEU A 53 12.19 7.90 -15.22
C LEU A 53 11.00 8.87 -15.07
N GLY A 54 11.10 9.89 -14.21
CA GLY A 54 10.07 10.91 -14.03
C GLY A 54 9.01 10.55 -12.97
N ALA A 55 9.25 9.52 -12.15
CA ALA A 55 8.31 9.16 -11.09
C ALA A 55 8.22 10.26 -10.03
N THR A 56 7.01 10.53 -9.57
CA THR A 56 6.70 11.55 -8.56
C THR A 56 6.20 10.95 -7.24
N LYS A 57 5.72 9.72 -7.29
CA LYS A 57 5.15 9.00 -6.15
C LYS A 57 5.56 7.54 -6.16
N ILE A 58 5.88 7.02 -4.96
CA ILE A 58 6.17 5.59 -4.76
C ILE A 58 5.05 4.97 -3.92
N GLN A 59 4.49 3.88 -4.43
CA GLN A 59 3.63 2.99 -3.65
C GLN A 59 4.48 1.92 -2.99
N MET A 60 4.30 1.72 -1.70
CA MET A 60 5.11 0.79 -0.92
C MET A 60 4.25 -0.14 -0.07
N GLY A 61 4.36 -1.43 -0.34
CA GLY A 61 3.64 -2.48 0.40
C GLY A 61 4.35 -2.80 1.72
N ILE A 62 4.01 -2.09 2.80
CA ILE A 62 4.55 -2.34 4.14
C ILE A 62 3.73 -3.39 4.90
N GLN A 63 2.42 -3.32 4.80
CA GLN A 63 1.37 -4.15 5.38
C GLN A 63 1.16 -3.93 6.88
N SER A 64 2.20 -3.98 7.72
CA SER A 64 2.20 -3.75 9.17
C SER A 64 3.54 -3.16 9.61
N LEU A 65 3.56 -2.56 10.80
CA LEU A 65 4.76 -2.13 11.52
C LEU A 65 5.06 -3.04 12.73
N ASP A 66 4.33 -4.12 12.90
CA ASP A 66 4.61 -5.14 13.91
C ASP A 66 5.47 -6.26 13.30
N GLN A 67 6.66 -6.46 13.87
CA GLN A 67 7.60 -7.47 13.35
C GLN A 67 7.06 -8.89 13.46
N GLN A 68 6.32 -9.21 14.53
CA GLN A 68 5.77 -10.56 14.71
C GLN A 68 4.68 -10.84 13.67
N ILE A 69 3.86 -9.83 13.36
CA ILE A 69 2.85 -9.91 12.28
C ILE A 69 3.53 -10.06 10.93
N LEU A 70 4.58 -9.27 10.65
CA LEU A 70 5.33 -9.40 9.39
C LEU A 70 5.95 -10.79 9.23
N ASP A 71 6.53 -11.34 10.29
CA ASP A 71 7.15 -12.66 10.28
C ASP A 71 6.11 -13.78 10.12
N SER A 72 4.97 -13.69 10.82
CA SER A 72 3.86 -14.66 10.70
C SER A 72 3.26 -14.70 9.29
N ASN A 73 3.33 -13.59 8.57
CA ASN A 73 2.81 -13.45 7.20
C ASN A 73 3.90 -13.56 6.12
N ASP A 74 5.08 -14.10 6.44
CA ASP A 74 6.24 -14.31 5.54
C ASP A 74 6.62 -13.08 4.73
N ARG A 75 6.56 -11.89 5.32
CA ARG A 75 6.94 -10.68 4.60
C ARG A 75 8.45 -10.59 4.35
N GLY A 76 9.26 -11.20 5.22
CA GLY A 76 10.72 -11.22 5.11
C GLY A 76 11.36 -9.83 5.14
N ILE A 77 10.71 -8.87 5.81
CA ILE A 77 11.16 -7.48 5.91
C ILE A 77 11.25 -7.08 7.38
N ARG A 78 12.34 -6.39 7.73
CA ARG A 78 12.54 -5.84 9.07
C ARG A 78 11.97 -4.42 9.16
N ILE A 79 11.48 -4.05 10.34
CA ILE A 79 10.92 -2.70 10.61
C ILE A 79 11.93 -1.60 10.29
N GLU A 80 13.19 -1.79 10.67
CA GLU A 80 14.27 -0.83 10.39
C GLU A 80 14.44 -0.60 8.90
N ARG A 81 14.18 -1.63 8.08
CA ARG A 81 14.22 -1.50 6.62
C ARG A 81 13.05 -0.69 6.08
N ILE A 82 11.86 -0.82 6.70
CA ILE A 82 10.70 0.02 6.38
C ILE A 82 11.03 1.49 6.73
N GLN A 83 11.52 1.77 7.93
CA GLN A 83 11.92 3.11 8.35
C GLN A 83 12.93 3.71 7.38
N ARG A 84 13.99 2.96 7.07
CA ARG A 84 15.01 3.42 6.12
C ARG A 84 14.45 3.71 4.73
N ALA A 85 13.47 2.94 4.27
CA ALA A 85 12.80 3.20 3.01
C ALA A 85 12.03 4.53 3.03
N PHE A 86 11.30 4.83 4.10
CA PHE A 86 10.62 6.13 4.26
C PHE A 86 11.60 7.30 4.26
N GLU A 87 12.70 7.21 5.00
CA GLU A 87 13.77 8.24 5.02
C GLU A 87 14.30 8.51 3.62
N LEU A 88 14.68 7.46 2.90
CA LEU A 88 15.22 7.58 1.54
C LEU A 88 14.21 8.19 0.58
N LEU A 89 12.96 7.73 0.61
CA LEU A 89 11.91 8.26 -0.25
C LEU A 89 11.69 9.76 -0.02
N ARG A 90 11.71 10.21 1.23
CA ARG A 90 11.61 11.64 1.54
C ARG A 90 12.84 12.42 1.11
N ALA A 91 14.04 11.90 1.37
CA ALA A 91 15.29 12.53 0.94
C ALA A 91 15.36 12.72 -0.58
N PHE A 92 14.78 11.78 -1.35
CA PHE A 92 14.68 11.86 -2.81
C PHE A 92 13.47 12.67 -3.30
N GLY A 93 12.63 13.22 -2.40
CA GLY A 93 11.50 14.08 -2.74
C GLY A 93 10.29 13.35 -3.35
N PHE A 94 10.12 12.07 -3.07
CA PHE A 94 8.91 11.34 -3.50
C PHE A 94 7.74 11.56 -2.55
N LYS A 95 6.53 11.59 -3.10
CA LYS A 95 5.33 11.30 -2.33
C LYS A 95 5.28 9.82 -2.01
N ILE A 96 4.84 9.50 -0.78
CA ILE A 96 4.82 8.13 -0.26
C ILE A 96 3.38 7.66 -0.14
N HIS A 97 3.07 6.56 -0.80
CA HIS A 97 1.77 5.89 -0.75
C HIS A 97 1.97 4.52 -0.09
N ALA A 98 1.63 4.40 1.19
CA ALA A 98 1.79 3.16 1.94
C ALA A 98 0.58 2.22 1.75
N HIS A 99 0.84 0.93 1.71
CA HIS A 99 -0.20 -0.09 1.81
C HIS A 99 -0.16 -0.70 3.20
N ALA A 100 -1.22 -0.51 3.99
CA ALA A 100 -1.44 -1.11 5.29
C ALA A 100 -2.56 -2.15 5.21
N MET A 101 -2.48 -3.17 6.06
CA MET A 101 -3.51 -4.20 6.13
C MET A 101 -3.95 -4.40 7.58
N VAL A 102 -5.23 -4.67 7.77
CA VAL A 102 -5.81 -5.07 9.05
C VAL A 102 -6.22 -6.54 9.00
N ASN A 103 -6.29 -7.17 10.18
CA ASN A 103 -6.63 -8.58 10.34
C ASN A 103 -5.65 -9.54 9.63
N LEU A 104 -4.36 -9.22 9.62
CA LEU A 104 -3.33 -10.17 9.22
C LEU A 104 -3.22 -11.33 10.24
N LEU A 105 -2.59 -12.45 9.85
CA LEU A 105 -2.33 -13.54 10.78
C LEU A 105 -1.51 -13.03 11.98
N GLY A 106 -2.04 -13.27 13.19
CA GLY A 106 -1.44 -12.80 14.44
C GLY A 106 -1.92 -11.42 14.92
N ALA A 107 -2.65 -10.67 14.09
CA ALA A 107 -3.18 -9.36 14.46
C ALA A 107 -4.45 -9.46 15.34
N THR A 108 -4.66 -8.47 16.18
CA THR A 108 -5.89 -8.21 16.92
C THR A 108 -6.45 -6.83 16.58
N PRO A 109 -7.74 -6.55 16.83
CA PRO A 109 -8.30 -5.21 16.59
C PRO A 109 -7.51 -4.09 17.28
N GLU A 110 -7.01 -4.34 18.49
CA GLU A 110 -6.22 -3.38 19.26
C GLU A 110 -4.83 -3.17 18.66
N SER A 111 -4.15 -4.26 18.24
CA SER A 111 -2.85 -4.15 17.60
C SER A 111 -2.94 -3.43 16.25
N ASP A 112 -3.98 -3.71 15.45
CA ASP A 112 -4.20 -3.04 14.16
C ASP A 112 -4.39 -1.52 14.33
N LYS A 113 -5.21 -1.09 15.31
CA LYS A 113 -5.40 0.34 15.63
C LYS A 113 -4.11 1.02 16.08
N CYS A 114 -3.30 0.34 16.90
CA CYS A 114 -2.00 0.86 17.33
C CYS A 114 -1.03 0.97 16.17
N ASP A 115 -0.92 -0.08 15.37
CA ASP A 115 -0.04 -0.16 14.21
C ASP A 115 -0.36 0.95 13.19
N TYR A 116 -1.63 1.09 12.84
CA TYR A 116 -2.06 2.14 11.92
C TYR A 116 -1.80 3.54 12.48
N ARG A 117 -2.08 3.77 13.76
CA ARG A 117 -1.79 5.06 14.41
C ARG A 117 -0.31 5.38 14.33
N SER A 118 0.58 4.44 14.65
CA SER A 118 2.03 4.62 14.54
C SER A 118 2.41 4.99 13.10
N LEU A 119 1.86 4.31 12.10
CA LEU A 119 2.11 4.61 10.68
C LEU A 119 1.79 6.06 10.31
N VAL A 120 0.67 6.61 10.80
CA VAL A 120 0.22 7.94 10.37
C VAL A 120 0.71 9.08 11.25
N THR A 121 1.17 8.80 12.48
CA THR A 121 1.55 9.85 13.43
C THR A 121 3.03 9.89 13.79
N GLU A 122 3.75 8.76 13.74
CA GLU A 122 5.15 8.73 14.13
C GLU A 122 6.07 9.29 13.05
N ALA A 123 7.03 10.12 13.47
CA ALA A 123 7.94 10.86 12.60
C ALA A 123 8.70 10.01 11.54
N PRO A 124 9.11 8.75 11.83
CA PRO A 124 9.77 7.92 10.81
C PRO A 124 8.90 7.57 9.61
N TYR A 125 7.57 7.64 9.73
CA TYR A 125 6.63 7.18 8.71
C TYR A 125 5.84 8.33 8.08
N GLN A 126 4.63 8.60 8.51
CA GLN A 126 3.75 9.69 8.04
C GLN A 126 3.59 9.73 6.50
N PRO A 127 3.00 8.72 5.86
CA PRO A 127 2.82 8.69 4.41
C PRO A 127 1.88 9.81 3.94
N ASP A 128 2.01 10.20 2.66
CA ASP A 128 1.09 11.16 2.02
C ASP A 128 -0.25 10.52 1.65
N GLU A 129 -0.23 9.22 1.32
CA GLU A 129 -1.43 8.45 0.99
C GLU A 129 -1.34 7.04 1.59
N ILE A 130 -2.51 6.47 1.87
CA ILE A 130 -2.65 5.08 2.36
C ILE A 130 -3.71 4.33 1.57
N LYS A 131 -3.39 3.08 1.26
CA LYS A 131 -4.37 2.03 0.98
C LYS A 131 -4.50 1.19 2.24
N LEU A 132 -5.71 1.16 2.80
CA LEU A 132 -6.02 0.42 4.02
C LEU A 132 -6.91 -0.77 3.64
N TYR A 133 -6.38 -1.98 3.73
CA TYR A 133 -7.07 -3.18 3.27
C TYR A 133 -7.32 -4.17 4.39
N PRO A 134 -8.58 -4.61 4.60
CA PRO A 134 -8.81 -5.81 5.39
C PRO A 134 -8.25 -7.04 4.67
N CYS A 135 -7.63 -7.93 5.45
CA CYS A 135 -7.20 -9.23 4.96
C CYS A 135 -8.42 -10.04 4.53
N ALA A 136 -8.36 -10.63 3.36
CA ALA A 136 -9.37 -11.52 2.82
C ALA A 136 -8.74 -12.81 2.33
N LEU A 137 -9.33 -13.94 2.69
CA LEU A 137 -8.88 -15.25 2.27
C LEU A 137 -9.39 -15.59 0.89
N ILE A 138 -8.48 -15.89 -0.01
CA ILE A 138 -8.77 -16.37 -1.37
C ILE A 138 -8.43 -17.85 -1.44
N GLU A 139 -9.21 -18.61 -2.18
CA GLU A 139 -8.97 -20.05 -2.42
C GLU A 139 -7.53 -20.26 -2.95
N GLY A 140 -6.86 -21.27 -2.39
CA GLY A 140 -5.48 -21.61 -2.76
C GLY A 140 -4.38 -20.75 -2.12
N ALA A 141 -4.74 -19.70 -1.37
CA ALA A 141 -3.77 -18.92 -0.59
C ALA A 141 -3.21 -19.74 0.58
N ARG A 142 -1.94 -19.49 0.96
CA ARG A 142 -1.32 -20.15 2.12
C ARG A 142 -2.15 -20.00 3.40
N LEU A 143 -2.75 -18.86 3.63
CA LEU A 143 -3.60 -18.54 4.77
C LEU A 143 -4.79 -19.51 4.93
N CYS A 144 -5.15 -20.30 3.90
CA CYS A 144 -6.16 -21.34 4.00
C CYS A 144 -5.83 -22.36 5.09
N ARG A 145 -4.55 -22.71 5.28
CA ARG A 145 -4.12 -23.65 6.33
C ARG A 145 -4.36 -23.09 7.73
N ASP A 146 -4.07 -21.81 7.92
CA ASP A 146 -4.24 -21.13 9.19
C ASP A 146 -5.72 -20.91 9.50
N PHE A 147 -6.53 -20.68 8.49
CA PHE A 147 -8.00 -20.62 8.61
C PHE A 147 -8.59 -22.00 8.98
N ASP A 148 -8.20 -23.04 8.26
CA ASP A 148 -8.74 -24.40 8.48
C ASP A 148 -8.30 -24.97 9.85
N SER A 149 -7.15 -24.55 10.38
CA SER A 149 -6.68 -24.89 11.73
C SER A 149 -7.24 -23.99 12.86
N GLY A 150 -7.93 -22.89 12.50
CA GLY A 150 -8.42 -21.90 13.46
C GLY A 150 -7.35 -20.92 13.95
N ALA A 151 -6.13 -20.95 13.41
CA ALA A 151 -5.06 -20.03 13.79
C ALA A 151 -5.30 -18.61 13.28
N TRP A 152 -6.02 -18.45 12.18
CA TRP A 152 -6.50 -17.18 11.68
C TRP A 152 -8.02 -17.19 11.56
N ILE A 153 -8.67 -16.16 12.11
CA ILE A 153 -10.12 -15.97 12.04
C ILE A 153 -10.39 -14.55 11.54
N PRO A 154 -11.22 -14.38 10.49
CA PRO A 154 -11.63 -13.05 10.05
C PRO A 154 -12.32 -12.30 11.18
N TYR A 155 -12.06 -11.00 11.32
CA TYR A 155 -12.82 -10.18 12.24
C TYR A 155 -14.31 -10.24 11.92
N THR A 156 -15.14 -10.17 12.95
CA THR A 156 -16.57 -9.91 12.78
C THR A 156 -16.75 -8.58 12.05
N GLU A 157 -17.89 -8.39 11.42
CA GLU A 157 -18.19 -7.13 10.73
C GLU A 157 -18.07 -5.94 11.68
N ASP A 158 -18.61 -6.05 12.90
CA ASP A 158 -18.54 -4.96 13.87
C ASP A 158 -17.11 -4.65 14.31
N ALA A 159 -16.30 -5.68 14.60
CA ALA A 159 -14.90 -5.48 14.96
C ALA A 159 -14.11 -4.83 13.80
N LEU A 160 -14.32 -5.30 12.57
CA LEU A 160 -13.69 -4.70 11.39
C LEU A 160 -14.10 -3.23 11.22
N MET A 161 -15.39 -2.94 11.35
CA MET A 161 -15.90 -1.57 11.24
C MET A 161 -15.32 -0.65 12.32
N ASP A 162 -15.19 -1.14 13.56
CA ASP A 162 -14.58 -0.37 14.66
C ASP A 162 -13.10 -0.07 14.41
N VAL A 163 -12.34 -1.03 13.90
CA VAL A 163 -10.93 -0.81 13.55
C VAL A 163 -10.83 0.23 12.44
N LEU A 164 -11.54 0.04 11.33
CA LEU A 164 -11.46 0.94 10.20
C LEU A 164 -11.94 2.37 10.51
N ALA A 165 -12.98 2.51 11.33
CA ALA A 165 -13.46 3.82 11.79
C ALA A 165 -12.41 4.52 12.69
N ALA A 166 -11.80 3.77 13.62
CA ALA A 166 -10.70 4.29 14.44
C ALA A 166 -9.51 4.74 13.60
N ASP A 167 -9.15 3.97 12.56
CA ASP A 167 -8.06 4.29 11.64
C ASP A 167 -8.35 5.56 10.82
N VAL A 168 -9.59 5.71 10.32
CA VAL A 168 -10.01 6.94 9.63
C VAL A 168 -9.90 8.14 10.54
N LEU A 169 -10.40 8.04 11.78
CA LEU A 169 -10.34 9.13 12.77
C LEU A 169 -8.90 9.47 13.20
N ALA A 170 -8.00 8.50 13.21
CA ALA A 170 -6.59 8.70 13.54
C ALA A 170 -5.80 9.34 12.39
N THR A 171 -6.33 9.33 11.15
CA THR A 171 -5.62 9.80 9.96
C THR A 171 -5.51 11.32 9.95
N PRO A 172 -4.28 11.89 9.94
CA PRO A 172 -4.10 13.34 9.88
C PRO A 172 -4.58 13.93 8.55
N SER A 173 -4.94 15.20 8.53
CA SER A 173 -5.48 15.91 7.36
C SER A 173 -4.52 15.97 6.16
N PHE A 174 -3.22 15.79 6.37
CA PHE A 174 -2.23 15.75 5.29
C PHE A 174 -2.17 14.38 4.59
N CYS A 175 -2.70 13.32 5.21
CA CYS A 175 -2.66 11.96 4.69
C CYS A 175 -4.02 11.58 4.09
N ARG A 176 -4.00 11.08 2.86
CA ARG A 176 -5.21 10.66 2.14
C ARG A 176 -5.39 9.15 2.21
N ILE A 177 -6.54 8.67 2.69
CA ILE A 177 -6.94 7.27 2.48
C ILE A 177 -7.52 7.16 1.07
N SER A 178 -6.74 6.57 0.16
CA SER A 178 -7.11 6.45 -1.25
C SER A 178 -8.03 5.27 -1.51
N ARG A 179 -7.93 4.19 -0.70
CA ARG A 179 -8.67 2.96 -0.93
C ARG A 179 -8.82 2.14 0.35
N MET A 180 -10.00 1.46 0.52
CA MET A 180 -10.28 0.57 1.66
C MET A 180 -10.66 -0.86 1.24
N ILE A 181 -10.78 -1.15 -0.04
CA ILE A 181 -11.09 -2.49 -0.56
C ILE A 181 -10.16 -2.86 -1.69
N ARG A 182 -9.93 -4.15 -1.89
CA ARG A 182 -9.23 -4.68 -3.06
C ARG A 182 -10.21 -4.98 -4.20
N ASP A 183 -9.69 -5.04 -5.43
CA ASP A 183 -10.43 -5.40 -6.64
C ASP A 183 -10.54 -6.92 -6.79
N PHE A 184 -11.02 -7.60 -5.77
CA PHE A 184 -11.37 -9.01 -5.87
C PHE A 184 -12.89 -9.15 -6.03
N SER A 185 -13.31 -10.09 -6.88
CA SER A 185 -14.71 -10.48 -6.90
C SER A 185 -15.10 -11.04 -5.53
N SER A 186 -16.28 -10.68 -5.04
CA SER A 186 -16.81 -11.26 -3.80
C SER A 186 -16.92 -12.80 -3.87
N ASN A 187 -17.01 -13.35 -5.08
CA ASN A 187 -17.07 -14.79 -5.32
C ASN A 187 -15.70 -15.46 -5.09
N ASP A 188 -14.60 -14.75 -5.23
CA ASP A 188 -13.25 -15.27 -5.04
C ASP A 188 -12.82 -15.28 -3.57
N ILE A 189 -13.57 -14.59 -2.70
CA ILE A 189 -13.28 -14.48 -1.27
C ILE A 189 -13.93 -15.65 -0.52
N LYS A 190 -13.10 -16.57 0.01
CA LYS A 190 -13.51 -17.68 0.86
C LYS A 190 -13.97 -17.18 2.23
N ALA A 191 -13.20 -16.30 2.87
CA ALA A 191 -13.48 -15.72 4.18
C ALA A 191 -12.97 -14.28 4.30
N GLY A 192 -13.60 -13.47 5.14
CA GLY A 192 -13.32 -12.05 5.29
C GLY A 192 -14.40 -11.16 4.68
N ASN A 193 -14.11 -9.86 4.58
CA ASN A 193 -15.09 -8.89 4.08
C ASN A 193 -15.34 -9.05 2.57
N LYS A 194 -16.64 -9.15 2.21
CA LYS A 194 -17.11 -9.29 0.82
C LYS A 194 -17.85 -8.04 0.31
N LYS A 195 -18.02 -7.02 1.15
CA LYS A 195 -18.84 -5.85 0.82
C LYS A 195 -18.05 -4.85 -0.02
N PRO A 196 -18.52 -4.54 -1.24
CA PRO A 196 -17.80 -3.61 -2.14
C PRO A 196 -17.90 -2.15 -1.69
N ASN A 197 -18.88 -1.82 -0.84
CA ASN A 197 -19.14 -0.48 -0.31
C ASN A 197 -18.60 -0.27 1.12
N LEU A 198 -17.56 -1.01 1.52
CA LEU A 198 -17.00 -0.97 2.87
C LEU A 198 -16.65 0.47 3.30
N ARG A 199 -16.08 1.28 2.42
CA ARG A 199 -15.73 2.66 2.71
C ARG A 199 -16.95 3.49 3.12
N GLN A 200 -18.03 3.43 2.34
CA GLN A 200 -19.27 4.17 2.65
C GLN A 200 -19.85 3.75 4.00
N MET A 201 -19.76 2.46 4.32
CA MET A 201 -20.23 1.94 5.62
C MET A 201 -19.41 2.51 6.77
N VAL A 202 -18.08 2.59 6.63
CA VAL A 202 -17.17 3.16 7.63
C VAL A 202 -17.44 4.67 7.80
N GLU A 203 -17.66 5.41 6.72
CA GLU A 203 -17.94 6.85 6.75
C GLU A 203 -19.32 7.19 7.36
N GLN A 204 -20.24 6.22 7.44
CA GLN A 204 -21.56 6.38 8.05
C GLN A 204 -21.62 5.99 9.54
N ARG A 205 -20.55 5.36 10.07
CA ARG A 205 -20.46 4.95 11.48
C ARG A 205 -19.92 6.08 12.36
#